data_f72971551e4fb96f5361f86c8971f583
#
_entry.id   f72971551e4fb96f5361f86c8971f583
#
_cell.length_a   1.000
_cell.length_b   1.000
_cell.length_c   1.000
_cell.angle_alpha   90.00
_cell.angle_beta   90.00
_cell.angle_gamma   90.00
#
_symmetry.space_group_name_H-M   'P 1'
#
loop_
_entity.id
_entity.type
_entity.pdbx_description
1 polymer ?
#
loop_
_entity_poly.entity_id
_entity_poly.type
_entity_poly.pdbx_seq_one_letter_code
_entity_poly.pdbx_strand_id
1 'polypeptide(L)'
;MKLSIDWLALFLGSWITSVQSMCPTILEPAYPAPSLAAGWSAQLIAQGLSRPRTILFDTNGGLLILQQGVGIAHIKWTDDGSTCLQNPVQTIVVGSTVVLTNDDSTTRSLLTTKLTPNQLLISRGTTLNIDPEAELPSTGHCQLKSFNLSTLTPESPPYNFTTSGHLLATGLRNSVGLAEEPLFGGIYSVENGPGNMTRNNIDIHLYNPGEELNFHGYLNGSSENQGANYGFPYCFAVWNELDVGGGLRVGDQFSMVQNKSSNDTWCNNVEVHVAPKLTFAAHSAPLDMIFLANGTEAFISFHGSLETTPPVGYRISSITFNPTTGLPTSPSTSTISTSDIISNSNSSFCPGNCFRPVGMALDGLGRLFVSSDATGEIWVVVRMGSVG
;
A
#
# COMPACT_ATOMS: atom_id res chain seq x y z
N MET A 1 80.61 -11.62 22.39
CA MET A 1 80.17 -11.46 21.01
C MET A 1 78.93 -12.35 20.83
N LYS A 2 77.72 -11.79 21.01
CA LYS A 2 76.46 -12.50 20.86
C LYS A 2 75.67 -11.80 19.72
N LEU A 3 75.51 -12.52 18.62
CA LEU A 3 74.64 -12.10 17.52
C LEU A 3 73.18 -12.36 17.90
N SER A 4 72.30 -11.32 17.85
CA SER A 4 70.86 -11.42 17.89
C SER A 4 70.32 -11.45 16.44
N ILE A 5 69.59 -12.48 16.15
CA ILE A 5 68.86 -12.60 14.85
C ILE A 5 67.43 -12.06 15.06
N ASP A 6 67.15 -10.90 14.45
CA ASP A 6 65.79 -10.33 14.40
C ASP A 6 65.01 -11.05 13.34
N TRP A 7 63.86 -11.62 13.76
CA TRP A 7 62.82 -12.18 12.86
C TRP A 7 61.90 -11.08 12.36
N LEU A 8 62.02 -10.72 11.09
CA LEU A 8 61.08 -9.84 10.40
C LEU A 8 59.89 -10.67 9.93
N ALA A 9 58.78 -10.58 10.63
CA ALA A 9 57.51 -11.20 10.21
C ALA A 9 56.86 -10.36 9.11
N LEU A 10 56.88 -10.82 7.86
CA LEU A 10 56.11 -10.28 6.77
C LEU A 10 54.63 -10.66 6.97
N PHE A 11 53.77 -9.68 7.32
CA PHE A 11 52.35 -9.79 7.23
C PHE A 11 51.92 -9.63 5.75
N LEU A 12 51.71 -10.74 5.05
CA LEU A 12 50.99 -10.77 3.80
C LEU A 12 49.49 -10.57 4.11
N GLY A 13 49.02 -9.33 4.09
CA GLY A 13 47.60 -9.02 4.10
C GLY A 13 46.96 -9.48 2.78
N SER A 14 46.23 -10.59 2.83
CA SER A 14 45.36 -10.99 1.73
C SER A 14 44.23 -9.98 1.64
N TRP A 15 44.30 -9.08 0.67
CA TRP A 15 43.18 -8.28 0.23
C TRP A 15 42.22 -9.22 -0.48
N ILE A 16 41.19 -9.69 0.23
CA ILE A 16 40.01 -10.30 -0.42
C ILE A 16 39.25 -9.14 -1.03
N THR A 17 39.55 -8.84 -2.29
CA THR A 17 38.64 -8.04 -3.11
C THR A 17 37.42 -8.91 -3.31
N SER A 18 36.31 -8.58 -2.63
CA SER A 18 34.99 -9.11 -3.00
C SER A 18 34.70 -8.65 -4.44
N VAL A 19 34.87 -9.57 -5.37
CA VAL A 19 34.38 -9.40 -6.73
C VAL A 19 32.86 -9.38 -6.59
N GLN A 20 32.28 -8.22 -6.52
CA GLN A 20 30.85 -8.04 -6.68
C GLN A 20 30.52 -8.57 -8.07
N SER A 21 29.88 -9.74 -8.17
CA SER A 21 29.47 -10.30 -9.46
C SER A 21 28.53 -9.28 -10.08
N MET A 22 28.97 -8.62 -11.15
CA MET A 22 28.09 -7.74 -11.91
C MET A 22 26.97 -8.58 -12.49
N CYS A 23 25.71 -8.10 -12.33
CA CYS A 23 24.54 -8.75 -12.90
C CYS A 23 24.74 -8.87 -14.41
N PRO A 24 24.77 -10.09 -14.99
CA PRO A 24 25.14 -10.28 -16.40
C PRO A 24 24.11 -9.69 -17.37
N THR A 25 22.84 -9.54 -16.95
CA THR A 25 21.79 -8.91 -17.74
C THR A 25 21.05 -7.91 -16.86
N ILE A 26 21.13 -6.63 -17.23
CA ILE A 26 20.42 -5.55 -16.59
C ILE A 26 19.29 -5.12 -17.52
N LEU A 27 18.05 -5.19 -17.06
CA LEU A 27 16.92 -4.60 -17.77
C LEU A 27 16.87 -3.10 -17.48
N GLU A 28 16.61 -2.32 -18.52
CA GLU A 28 16.48 -0.86 -18.44
C GLU A 28 15.03 -0.45 -18.73
N PRO A 29 14.44 0.48 -17.99
CA PRO A 29 13.12 0.99 -18.29
C PRO A 29 13.16 1.80 -19.60
N ALA A 30 12.05 1.81 -20.34
CA ALA A 30 11.90 2.60 -21.58
C ALA A 30 11.63 4.09 -21.33
N TYR A 31 11.70 4.53 -20.10
CA TYR A 31 11.46 5.90 -19.60
C TYR A 31 12.60 6.29 -18.64
N PRO A 32 12.70 7.56 -18.21
CA PRO A 32 13.72 7.96 -17.25
C PRO A 32 13.61 7.12 -15.97
N ALA A 33 14.71 6.44 -15.62
CA ALA A 33 14.75 5.54 -14.48
C ALA A 33 14.28 6.23 -13.18
N PRO A 34 13.56 5.54 -12.30
CA PRO A 34 13.16 6.08 -11.01
C PRO A 34 14.36 6.50 -10.17
N SER A 35 14.18 7.55 -9.38
CA SER A 35 15.13 7.99 -8.37
C SER A 35 14.97 7.18 -7.08
N LEU A 36 16.09 6.84 -6.46
CA LEU A 36 16.14 6.10 -5.21
C LEU A 36 16.61 7.00 -4.07
N ALA A 37 16.05 6.82 -2.90
CA ALA A 37 16.56 7.44 -1.69
C ALA A 37 17.95 6.89 -1.33
N ALA A 38 18.72 7.67 -0.58
CA ALA A 38 20.02 7.22 -0.06
C ALA A 38 19.87 5.96 0.80
N GLY A 39 20.73 4.99 0.59
CA GLY A 39 20.66 3.70 1.28
C GLY A 39 19.74 2.66 0.63
N TRP A 40 19.19 2.95 -0.56
CA TRP A 40 18.36 2.02 -1.30
C TRP A 40 18.95 1.69 -2.67
N SER A 41 18.69 0.49 -3.15
CA SER A 41 19.03 0.00 -4.50
C SER A 41 17.78 -0.63 -5.10
N ALA A 42 17.60 -0.51 -6.41
CA ALA A 42 16.53 -1.18 -7.14
C ALA A 42 17.01 -1.72 -8.48
N GLN A 43 16.37 -2.78 -8.94
CA GLN A 43 16.62 -3.40 -10.24
C GLN A 43 15.29 -3.74 -10.90
N LEU A 44 15.16 -3.41 -12.18
CA LEU A 44 14.09 -3.93 -13.04
C LEU A 44 14.35 -5.39 -13.33
N ILE A 45 13.41 -6.30 -13.02
CA ILE A 45 13.60 -7.75 -13.11
C ILE A 45 12.61 -8.44 -14.07
N ALA A 46 11.53 -7.77 -14.44
CA ALA A 46 10.63 -8.22 -15.50
C ALA A 46 9.95 -7.03 -16.18
N GLN A 47 9.63 -7.17 -17.46
CA GLN A 47 8.94 -6.17 -18.28
C GLN A 47 8.05 -6.84 -19.32
N GLY A 48 7.20 -6.07 -19.98
CA GLY A 48 6.27 -6.59 -21.00
C GLY A 48 5.06 -7.32 -20.42
N LEU A 49 4.77 -7.14 -19.13
CA LEU A 49 3.59 -7.68 -18.47
C LEU A 49 2.34 -6.85 -18.80
N SER A 50 1.18 -7.48 -18.85
CA SER A 50 -0.08 -6.80 -19.10
C SER A 50 -0.67 -6.21 -17.82
N ARG A 51 -0.40 -4.93 -17.57
CA ARG A 51 -0.90 -4.20 -16.39
C ARG A 51 -0.85 -5.03 -15.10
N PRO A 52 0.35 -5.41 -14.62
CA PRO A 52 0.50 -6.20 -13.41
C PRO A 52 -0.02 -5.41 -12.20
N ARG A 53 -0.82 -6.07 -11.38
CA ARG A 53 -1.48 -5.49 -10.21
C ARG A 53 -0.96 -6.15 -8.93
N THR A 54 -1.80 -6.96 -8.30
CA THR A 54 -1.43 -7.70 -7.09
C THR A 54 -0.32 -8.71 -7.37
N ILE A 55 0.67 -8.74 -6.51
CA ILE A 55 1.75 -9.71 -6.53
C ILE A 55 1.89 -10.38 -5.16
N LEU A 56 2.28 -11.66 -5.17
CA LEU A 56 2.54 -12.39 -3.93
C LEU A 56 3.52 -13.57 -4.20
N PHE A 57 4.27 -13.95 -3.19
CA PHE A 57 5.14 -15.11 -3.26
C PHE A 57 4.39 -16.40 -2.93
N ASP A 58 4.64 -17.46 -3.69
CA ASP A 58 4.26 -18.82 -3.31
C ASP A 58 5.23 -19.36 -2.23
N THR A 59 4.90 -20.53 -1.69
CA THR A 59 5.72 -21.19 -0.65
C THR A 59 7.09 -21.69 -1.15
N ASN A 60 7.33 -21.65 -2.47
CA ASN A 60 8.58 -22.08 -3.11
C ASN A 60 9.39 -20.89 -3.65
N GLY A 61 9.03 -19.66 -3.28
CA GLY A 61 9.73 -18.43 -3.67
C GLY A 61 9.47 -17.98 -5.11
N GLY A 62 8.45 -18.52 -5.79
CA GLY A 62 7.99 -18.03 -7.08
C GLY A 62 7.01 -16.87 -6.90
N LEU A 63 7.07 -15.86 -7.76
CA LEU A 63 6.19 -14.70 -7.73
C LEU A 63 4.95 -14.93 -8.58
N LEU A 64 3.78 -14.90 -7.96
CA LEU A 64 2.48 -14.87 -8.62
C LEU A 64 2.12 -13.43 -8.93
N ILE A 65 1.66 -13.17 -10.15
CA ILE A 65 1.36 -11.82 -10.64
C ILE A 65 -0.02 -11.85 -11.31
N LEU A 66 -0.95 -11.08 -10.78
CA LEU A 66 -2.24 -10.85 -11.41
C LEU A 66 -2.05 -9.82 -12.54
N GLN A 67 -2.39 -10.22 -13.77
CA GLN A 67 -2.30 -9.40 -14.97
C GLN A 67 -3.68 -9.17 -15.60
N GLN A 68 -3.96 -7.92 -15.96
CA GLN A 68 -5.22 -7.57 -16.61
C GLN A 68 -5.32 -8.23 -18.00
N GLY A 69 -6.44 -8.94 -18.25
CA GLY A 69 -6.70 -9.59 -19.54
C GLY A 69 -5.88 -10.87 -19.82
N VAL A 70 -4.96 -11.24 -18.92
CA VAL A 70 -4.10 -12.43 -19.05
C VAL A 70 -4.44 -13.50 -18.00
N GLY A 71 -4.66 -13.08 -16.76
CA GLY A 71 -4.88 -13.95 -15.61
C GLY A 71 -3.72 -13.91 -14.62
N ILE A 72 -3.36 -15.05 -14.04
CA ILE A 72 -2.27 -15.14 -13.07
C ILE A 72 -1.06 -15.78 -13.74
N ALA A 73 0.03 -15.01 -13.80
CA ALA A 73 1.34 -15.51 -14.17
C ALA A 73 2.14 -15.93 -12.93
N HIS A 74 2.98 -16.93 -13.09
CA HIS A 74 3.97 -17.35 -12.11
C HIS A 74 5.36 -17.17 -12.70
N ILE A 75 6.23 -16.43 -12.02
CA ILE A 75 7.60 -16.18 -12.46
C ILE A 75 8.58 -16.72 -11.44
N LYS A 76 9.59 -17.42 -11.92
CA LYS A 76 10.77 -17.83 -11.14
C LYS A 76 12.02 -17.28 -11.79
N TRP A 77 13.02 -16.98 -10.97
CA TRP A 77 14.32 -16.50 -11.39
C TRP A 77 15.44 -17.39 -10.84
N THR A 78 16.59 -17.35 -11.47
CA THR A 78 17.86 -17.71 -10.80
C THR A 78 18.19 -16.55 -9.87
N ASP A 79 18.33 -16.83 -8.59
CA ASP A 79 18.44 -15.85 -7.52
C ASP A 79 19.70 -16.13 -6.68
N ASP A 80 20.56 -15.12 -6.54
CA ASP A 80 21.78 -15.16 -5.74
C ASP A 80 21.61 -14.44 -4.38
N GLY A 81 20.37 -14.01 -4.05
CA GLY A 81 20.04 -13.26 -2.84
C GLY A 81 20.24 -11.75 -2.93
N SER A 82 20.77 -11.24 -4.06
CA SER A 82 20.94 -9.81 -4.33
C SER A 82 19.74 -9.24 -5.10
N THR A 83 19.90 -8.07 -5.72
CA THR A 83 18.94 -7.56 -6.72
C THR A 83 19.09 -8.22 -8.09
N CYS A 84 20.10 -9.07 -8.28
CA CYS A 84 20.39 -9.70 -9.56
C CYS A 84 19.56 -11.00 -9.74
N LEU A 85 18.30 -10.86 -10.12
CA LEU A 85 17.45 -11.97 -10.49
C LEU A 85 17.54 -12.18 -12.01
N GLN A 86 17.95 -13.40 -12.40
CA GLN A 86 18.28 -13.74 -13.78
C GLN A 86 17.38 -14.86 -14.33
N ASN A 87 17.35 -14.99 -15.65
CA ASN A 87 16.69 -16.09 -16.34
C ASN A 87 15.22 -16.27 -15.90
N PRO A 88 14.34 -15.24 -16.06
CA PRO A 88 12.95 -15.38 -15.69
C PRO A 88 12.27 -16.50 -16.49
N VAL A 89 11.62 -17.40 -15.78
CA VAL A 89 10.75 -18.43 -16.39
C VAL A 89 9.32 -18.08 -16.00
N GLN A 90 8.53 -17.65 -16.98
CA GLN A 90 7.14 -17.28 -16.78
C GLN A 90 6.21 -18.39 -17.26
N THR A 91 5.20 -18.72 -16.47
CA THR A 91 4.12 -19.66 -16.81
C THR A 91 2.78 -19.01 -16.47
N ILE A 92 1.78 -19.12 -17.33
CA ILE A 92 0.41 -18.74 -17.00
C ILE A 92 -0.23 -19.89 -16.24
N VAL A 93 -0.54 -19.69 -14.96
CA VAL A 93 -1.12 -20.73 -14.09
C VAL A 93 -2.64 -20.67 -14.04
N VAL A 94 -3.22 -19.49 -14.27
CA VAL A 94 -4.66 -19.29 -14.42
C VAL A 94 -4.87 -18.37 -15.62
N GLY A 95 -5.42 -18.90 -16.71
CA GLY A 95 -5.76 -18.14 -17.91
C GLY A 95 -7.01 -17.27 -17.65
N SER A 96 -7.07 -16.14 -18.33
CA SER A 96 -8.16 -15.17 -18.17
C SER A 96 -9.41 -15.59 -18.95
N THR A 97 -10.43 -16.04 -18.21
CA THR A 97 -11.83 -15.74 -18.54
C THR A 97 -12.42 -14.73 -17.54
N VAL A 98 -11.64 -14.23 -16.62
CA VAL A 98 -12.07 -13.23 -15.64
C VAL A 98 -11.98 -11.86 -16.30
N VAL A 99 -13.08 -11.42 -16.87
CA VAL A 99 -13.29 -10.00 -17.17
C VAL A 99 -13.39 -9.32 -15.81
N LEU A 100 -12.30 -8.66 -15.38
CA LEU A 100 -12.40 -7.66 -14.33
C LEU A 100 -13.16 -6.50 -14.97
N THR A 101 -14.48 -6.49 -14.83
CA THR A 101 -15.27 -5.32 -15.17
C THR A 101 -14.84 -4.23 -14.19
N ASN A 102 -14.14 -3.27 -14.73
CA ASN A 102 -13.68 -2.09 -14.01
C ASN A 102 -14.85 -1.09 -14.01
N ASP A 103 -15.90 -1.40 -13.27
CA ASP A 103 -16.89 -0.41 -12.94
C ASP A 103 -16.38 0.34 -11.72
N ASP A 104 -15.95 1.55 -11.96
CA ASP A 104 -15.62 2.65 -11.05
C ASP A 104 -15.31 2.26 -9.59
N SER A 105 -14.03 2.32 -9.21
CA SER A 105 -13.57 2.24 -7.81
C SER A 105 -14.16 1.11 -6.95
N THR A 106 -14.93 0.18 -7.52
CA THR A 106 -15.48 -0.99 -6.82
C THR A 106 -14.36 -2.01 -6.58
N THR A 107 -13.35 -1.58 -5.86
CA THR A 107 -12.25 -2.47 -5.47
C THR A 107 -12.73 -3.49 -4.45
N ARG A 108 -12.10 -4.66 -4.51
CA ARG A 108 -12.22 -5.71 -3.50
C ARG A 108 -10.82 -6.18 -3.19
N SER A 109 -10.36 -5.87 -1.99
CA SER A 109 -9.06 -6.33 -1.53
C SER A 109 -9.25 -7.45 -0.53
N LEU A 110 -8.30 -8.35 -0.51
CA LEU A 110 -8.31 -9.54 0.33
C LEU A 110 -7.04 -9.54 1.19
N LEU A 111 -7.20 -9.85 2.47
CA LEU A 111 -6.10 -10.06 3.39
C LEU A 111 -6.39 -11.27 4.28
N THR A 112 -5.48 -12.23 4.32
CA THR A 112 -5.49 -13.28 5.33
C THR A 112 -4.60 -12.88 6.50
N THR A 113 -5.11 -12.99 7.72
CA THR A 113 -4.38 -12.59 8.91
C THR A 113 -3.48 -13.71 9.44
N LYS A 114 -2.34 -13.32 10.04
CA LYS A 114 -1.35 -14.24 10.59
C LYS A 114 -1.51 -14.39 12.11
N LEU A 115 -1.76 -13.29 12.82
CA LEU A 115 -1.88 -13.29 14.29
C LEU A 115 -3.25 -13.77 14.76
N THR A 116 -4.28 -13.63 13.92
CA THR A 116 -5.59 -14.28 14.14
C THR A 116 -5.86 -15.24 12.98
N PRO A 117 -5.34 -16.47 13.01
CA PRO A 117 -5.42 -17.40 11.90
C PRO A 117 -6.86 -17.68 11.45
N ASN A 118 -7.01 -18.05 10.17
CA ASN A 118 -8.29 -18.37 9.55
C ASN A 118 -9.27 -17.20 9.42
N GLN A 119 -8.81 -15.96 9.56
CA GLN A 119 -9.62 -14.80 9.20
C GLN A 119 -9.25 -14.31 7.78
N LEU A 120 -10.26 -14.10 6.96
CA LEU A 120 -10.17 -13.44 5.67
C LEU A 120 -10.84 -12.08 5.77
N LEU A 121 -10.08 -11.02 5.59
CA LEU A 121 -10.62 -9.67 5.47
C LEU A 121 -10.94 -9.37 4.01
N ILE A 122 -12.07 -8.72 3.80
CA ILE A 122 -12.50 -8.25 2.48
C ILE A 122 -12.95 -6.81 2.60
N SER A 123 -12.30 -5.90 1.85
CA SER A 123 -12.81 -4.55 1.63
C SER A 123 -13.70 -4.52 0.39
N ARG A 124 -14.73 -3.70 0.44
CA ARG A 124 -15.55 -3.35 -0.71
C ARG A 124 -15.69 -1.84 -0.79
N GLY A 125 -15.20 -1.25 -1.87
CA GLY A 125 -15.29 0.17 -2.12
C GLY A 125 -16.64 0.64 -2.65
N THR A 126 -16.63 1.88 -3.09
CA THR A 126 -17.78 2.61 -3.66
C THR A 126 -18.07 2.20 -5.10
N THR A 127 -19.25 2.49 -5.59
CA THR A 127 -19.62 2.40 -7.01
C THR A 127 -19.67 3.77 -7.71
N LEU A 128 -19.70 4.87 -6.93
CA LEU A 128 -19.75 6.23 -7.42
C LEU A 128 -18.68 7.10 -6.75
N ASN A 129 -18.36 8.24 -7.33
CA ASN A 129 -17.43 9.20 -6.72
C ASN A 129 -17.88 9.62 -5.31
N ILE A 130 -19.17 9.96 -5.18
CA ILE A 130 -19.89 10.09 -3.91
C ILE A 130 -21.06 9.10 -3.95
N ASP A 131 -21.07 8.11 -3.10
CA ASP A 131 -22.01 6.99 -3.10
C ASP A 131 -22.98 7.09 -1.92
N PRO A 132 -24.22 7.54 -2.13
CA PRO A 132 -25.19 7.65 -1.04
C PRO A 132 -25.59 6.29 -0.46
N GLU A 133 -25.42 5.18 -1.19
CA GLU A 133 -25.71 3.84 -0.67
C GLU A 133 -24.73 3.40 0.41
N ALA A 134 -23.57 4.05 0.52
CA ALA A 134 -22.59 3.81 1.60
C ALA A 134 -23.17 4.15 2.99
N GLU A 135 -24.19 4.99 3.08
CA GLU A 135 -24.90 5.30 4.33
C GLU A 135 -25.67 4.09 4.88
N LEU A 136 -26.06 3.17 4.00
CA LEU A 136 -26.89 2.02 4.37
C LEU A 136 -26.03 0.75 4.50
N PRO A 137 -25.73 0.29 5.73
CA PRO A 137 -24.88 -0.90 5.94
C PRO A 137 -25.39 -2.16 5.22
N SER A 138 -26.68 -2.27 4.95
CA SER A 138 -27.29 -3.39 4.25
C SER A 138 -26.89 -3.52 2.78
N THR A 139 -26.37 -2.45 2.16
CA THR A 139 -25.88 -2.50 0.77
C THR A 139 -24.53 -3.20 0.65
N GLY A 140 -23.77 -3.23 1.73
CA GLY A 140 -22.41 -3.72 1.77
C GLY A 140 -21.38 -2.80 1.08
N HIS A 141 -21.77 -1.59 0.66
CA HIS A 141 -20.87 -0.61 0.07
C HIS A 141 -19.97 0.01 1.13
N CYS A 142 -18.75 0.34 0.75
CA CYS A 142 -17.83 1.12 1.57
C CYS A 142 -17.56 0.48 2.94
N GLN A 143 -17.33 -0.84 2.95
CA GLN A 143 -17.17 -1.64 4.17
C GLN A 143 -15.91 -2.51 4.14
N LEU A 144 -15.40 -2.75 5.35
CA LEU A 144 -14.41 -3.78 5.63
C LEU A 144 -15.04 -4.83 6.55
N LYS A 145 -14.95 -6.10 6.14
CA LYS A 145 -15.47 -7.24 6.93
C LYS A 145 -14.44 -8.35 7.07
N SER A 146 -14.52 -9.09 8.16
CA SER A 146 -13.78 -10.34 8.35
C SER A 146 -14.71 -11.57 8.29
N PHE A 147 -14.17 -12.66 7.74
CA PHE A 147 -14.86 -13.93 7.56
C PHE A 147 -14.01 -15.06 8.15
N ASN A 148 -14.61 -15.86 9.00
CA ASN A 148 -13.92 -16.98 9.65
C ASN A 148 -13.90 -18.20 8.72
N LEU A 149 -12.73 -18.53 8.20
CA LEU A 149 -12.55 -19.65 7.28
C LEU A 149 -12.53 -21.02 8.00
N SER A 150 -12.28 -21.05 9.31
CA SER A 150 -12.22 -22.34 10.06
C SER A 150 -13.56 -23.05 10.18
N THR A 151 -14.66 -22.34 9.93
CA THR A 151 -16.03 -22.90 9.97
C THR A 151 -16.50 -23.44 8.63
N LEU A 152 -15.71 -23.26 7.55
CA LEU A 152 -16.07 -23.71 6.21
C LEU A 152 -15.72 -25.18 6.02
N THR A 153 -16.66 -25.91 5.42
CA THR A 153 -16.48 -27.25 4.87
C THR A 153 -16.72 -27.22 3.35
N PRO A 154 -16.35 -28.24 2.59
CA PRO A 154 -16.64 -28.30 1.15
C PRO A 154 -18.13 -28.15 0.81
N GLU A 155 -19.02 -28.47 1.75
CA GLU A 155 -20.48 -28.41 1.60
C GLU A 155 -21.08 -27.09 2.13
N SER A 156 -20.26 -26.23 2.75
CA SER A 156 -20.74 -24.94 3.26
C SER A 156 -21.19 -24.03 2.11
N PRO A 157 -22.33 -23.35 2.24
CA PRO A 157 -22.70 -22.32 1.26
C PRO A 157 -21.68 -21.18 1.29
N PRO A 158 -21.46 -20.50 0.16
CA PRO A 158 -20.56 -19.35 0.12
C PRO A 158 -21.09 -18.23 1.03
N TYR A 159 -20.16 -17.51 1.67
CA TYR A 159 -20.52 -16.30 2.40
C TYR A 159 -21.15 -15.25 1.48
N ASN A 160 -22.23 -14.65 1.92
CA ASN A 160 -22.79 -13.46 1.28
C ASN A 160 -22.19 -12.22 1.97
N PHE A 161 -21.49 -11.37 1.21
CA PHE A 161 -20.80 -10.21 1.78
C PHE A 161 -21.73 -9.25 2.52
N THR A 162 -22.98 -9.06 2.06
CA THR A 162 -23.91 -8.11 2.70
C THR A 162 -24.46 -8.64 4.02
N THR A 163 -24.76 -9.94 4.10
CA THR A 163 -25.46 -10.53 5.24
C THR A 163 -24.56 -11.35 6.18
N SER A 164 -23.33 -11.68 5.74
CA SER A 164 -22.38 -12.50 6.50
C SER A 164 -21.14 -11.69 6.87
N GLY A 165 -20.31 -12.28 7.75
CA GLY A 165 -19.06 -11.70 8.21
C GLY A 165 -19.22 -10.73 9.38
N HIS A 166 -18.11 -10.50 10.06
CA HIS A 166 -18.02 -9.51 11.13
C HIS A 166 -17.65 -8.15 10.53
N LEU A 167 -18.44 -7.13 10.80
CA LEU A 167 -18.22 -5.77 10.33
C LEU A 167 -17.10 -5.11 11.12
N LEU A 168 -15.99 -4.77 10.45
CA LEU A 168 -14.87 -4.04 11.04
C LEU A 168 -15.02 -2.54 10.86
N ALA A 169 -15.51 -2.10 9.70
CA ALA A 169 -15.61 -0.68 9.37
C ALA A 169 -16.69 -0.40 8.33
N THR A 170 -17.25 0.81 8.40
CA THR A 170 -18.13 1.43 7.40
C THR A 170 -17.59 2.80 7.03
N GLY A 171 -18.17 3.43 5.99
CA GLY A 171 -17.76 4.77 5.60
C GLY A 171 -16.35 4.86 5.01
N LEU A 172 -15.91 3.78 4.38
CA LEU A 172 -14.62 3.66 3.68
C LEU A 172 -14.87 3.77 2.18
N ARG A 173 -14.49 4.88 1.55
CA ARG A 173 -14.77 5.09 0.13
C ARG A 173 -14.15 4.03 -0.78
N ASN A 174 -12.84 3.87 -0.68
CA ASN A 174 -12.09 2.96 -1.53
C ASN A 174 -10.78 2.52 -0.84
N SER A 175 -10.92 1.67 0.19
CA SER A 175 -9.81 1.07 0.91
C SER A 175 -9.22 -0.08 0.09
N VAL A 176 -8.11 0.20 -0.64
CA VAL A 176 -7.50 -0.74 -1.57
C VAL A 176 -6.40 -1.56 -0.90
N GLY A 177 -5.45 -0.93 -0.22
CA GLY A 177 -4.40 -1.63 0.51
C GLY A 177 -4.88 -2.03 1.90
N LEU A 178 -4.70 -3.30 2.27
CA LEU A 178 -5.01 -3.84 3.59
C LEU A 178 -3.74 -4.47 4.18
N ALA A 179 -3.46 -4.22 5.46
CA ALA A 179 -2.34 -4.83 6.14
C ALA A 179 -2.64 -5.17 7.60
N GLU A 180 -2.06 -6.26 8.09
CA GLU A 180 -2.01 -6.62 9.51
C GLU A 180 -0.64 -6.20 10.07
N GLU A 181 -0.65 -5.40 11.12
CA GLU A 181 0.56 -5.04 11.85
C GLU A 181 1.12 -6.30 12.55
N PRO A 182 2.41 -6.63 12.35
CA PRO A 182 2.91 -7.98 12.63
C PRO A 182 3.12 -8.32 14.11
N LEU A 183 3.14 -7.34 15.02
CA LEU A 183 3.44 -7.58 16.45
C LEU A 183 2.19 -7.68 17.32
N PHE A 184 1.16 -6.89 17.01
CA PHE A 184 -0.07 -6.81 17.80
C PHE A 184 -1.32 -7.23 17.02
N GLY A 185 -1.25 -7.34 15.69
CA GLY A 185 -2.38 -7.71 14.85
C GLY A 185 -3.35 -6.57 14.56
N GLY A 186 -2.89 -5.33 14.68
CA GLY A 186 -3.67 -4.16 14.29
C GLY A 186 -3.97 -4.17 12.79
N ILE A 187 -5.23 -3.97 12.43
CA ILE A 187 -5.68 -3.95 11.03
C ILE A 187 -5.64 -2.53 10.50
N TYR A 188 -4.96 -2.34 9.39
CA TYR A 188 -4.82 -1.06 8.70
C TYR A 188 -5.36 -1.13 7.27
N SER A 189 -5.86 0.01 6.77
CA SER A 189 -6.11 0.21 5.35
C SER A 189 -5.57 1.54 4.87
N VAL A 190 -5.24 1.60 3.58
CA VAL A 190 -5.01 2.86 2.87
C VAL A 190 -6.17 3.11 1.92
N GLU A 191 -6.65 4.35 1.88
CA GLU A 191 -7.89 4.73 1.25
C GLU A 191 -7.73 5.88 0.27
N ASN A 192 -8.45 5.77 -0.86
CA ASN A 192 -8.51 6.81 -1.89
C ASN A 192 -9.75 7.69 -1.70
N GLY A 193 -9.53 8.98 -1.53
CA GLY A 193 -10.56 10.01 -1.46
C GLY A 193 -11.27 10.26 -2.81
N PRO A 194 -12.40 10.98 -2.81
CA PRO A 194 -13.10 11.37 -4.05
C PRO A 194 -12.36 12.50 -4.79
N GLY A 195 -12.50 12.51 -6.12
CA GLY A 195 -12.17 13.66 -6.95
C GLY A 195 -13.32 14.68 -7.05
N ASN A 196 -13.08 15.78 -7.76
CA ASN A 196 -14.08 16.82 -8.04
C ASN A 196 -14.77 17.39 -6.77
N MET A 197 -13.99 17.62 -5.72
CA MET A 197 -14.50 18.05 -4.41
C MET A 197 -14.81 19.54 -4.40
N THR A 198 -16.02 19.87 -3.96
CA THR A 198 -16.44 21.26 -3.70
C THR A 198 -16.89 21.41 -2.25
N ARG A 199 -16.66 22.59 -1.65
CA ARG A 199 -17.15 22.94 -0.34
C ARG A 199 -17.72 24.36 -0.37
N ASN A 200 -18.97 24.53 0.06
CA ASN A 200 -19.67 25.82 0.00
C ASN A 200 -19.63 26.47 -1.40
N ASN A 201 -19.78 25.67 -2.47
CA ASN A 201 -19.65 26.05 -3.87
C ASN A 201 -18.25 26.56 -4.29
N ILE A 202 -17.23 26.35 -3.48
CA ILE A 202 -15.84 26.61 -3.82
C ILE A 202 -15.20 25.29 -4.20
N ASP A 203 -14.51 25.27 -5.33
CA ASP A 203 -13.74 24.12 -5.78
C ASP A 203 -12.47 24.00 -4.93
N ILE A 204 -12.32 22.85 -4.25
CA ILE A 204 -11.18 22.55 -3.40
C ILE A 204 -10.45 21.27 -3.84
N HIS A 205 -10.85 20.70 -4.98
CA HIS A 205 -10.45 19.37 -5.38
C HIS A 205 -8.94 19.20 -5.56
N LEU A 206 -8.20 20.26 -5.91
CA LEU A 206 -6.75 20.16 -6.17
C LEU A 206 -5.94 19.68 -4.95
N TYR A 207 -6.39 20.06 -3.75
CA TYR A 207 -5.63 19.79 -2.52
C TYR A 207 -6.48 19.13 -1.43
N ASN A 208 -7.75 18.79 -1.71
CA ASN A 208 -8.64 18.11 -0.78
C ASN A 208 -9.63 17.19 -1.52
N PRO A 209 -10.07 16.09 -0.87
CA PRO A 209 -9.62 15.63 0.44
C PRO A 209 -8.25 14.95 0.38
N GLY A 210 -7.63 14.78 1.55
CA GLY A 210 -6.46 13.91 1.68
C GLY A 210 -6.82 12.44 1.54
N GLU A 211 -5.81 11.64 1.16
CA GLU A 211 -5.87 10.19 1.24
C GLU A 211 -5.61 9.73 2.67
N GLU A 212 -6.08 8.55 3.06
CA GLU A 212 -6.11 8.17 4.47
C GLU A 212 -5.35 6.88 4.77
N LEU A 213 -4.68 6.85 5.93
CA LEU A 213 -4.30 5.63 6.64
C LEU A 213 -5.29 5.43 7.79
N ASN A 214 -6.09 4.39 7.71
CA ASN A 214 -7.11 4.06 8.70
C ASN A 214 -6.70 2.85 9.54
N PHE A 215 -7.05 2.87 10.83
CA PHE A 215 -6.82 1.79 11.79
C PHE A 215 -8.16 1.23 12.26
N HIS A 216 -8.35 -0.08 12.10
CA HIS A 216 -9.62 -0.78 12.31
C HIS A 216 -9.66 -1.63 13.58
N GLY A 217 -8.73 -1.38 14.51
CA GLY A 217 -8.62 -2.18 15.73
C GLY A 217 -8.02 -3.57 15.51
N TYR A 218 -8.40 -4.52 16.33
CA TYR A 218 -7.80 -5.85 16.39
C TYR A 218 -8.86 -6.95 16.22
N LEU A 219 -8.44 -8.12 15.71
CA LEU A 219 -9.30 -9.29 15.59
C LEU A 219 -9.22 -10.24 16.80
N ASN A 220 -8.59 -9.80 17.88
CA ASN A 220 -8.35 -10.58 19.10
C ASN A 220 -9.48 -10.54 20.13
N GLY A 221 -10.66 -10.04 19.74
CA GLY A 221 -11.83 -9.85 20.63
C GLY A 221 -11.91 -8.46 21.28
N SER A 222 -10.97 -7.55 20.97
CA SER A 222 -11.10 -6.13 21.35
C SER A 222 -12.28 -5.51 20.61
N SER A 223 -12.97 -4.57 21.27
CA SER A 223 -14.04 -3.79 20.64
C SER A 223 -13.56 -2.45 20.05
N GLU A 224 -12.26 -2.15 20.15
CA GLU A 224 -11.71 -0.90 19.63
C GLU A 224 -11.95 -0.77 18.13
N ASN A 225 -12.61 0.30 17.72
CA ASN A 225 -12.98 0.65 16.36
C ASN A 225 -13.79 -0.43 15.57
N GLN A 226 -14.32 -1.46 16.24
CA GLN A 226 -15.07 -2.51 15.56
C GLN A 226 -16.44 -2.00 15.09
N GLY A 227 -16.70 -2.06 13.77
CA GLY A 227 -17.92 -1.55 13.16
C GLY A 227 -17.98 -0.02 13.06
N ALA A 228 -16.88 0.68 13.34
CA ALA A 228 -16.83 2.14 13.34
C ALA A 228 -17.05 2.73 11.93
N ASN A 229 -17.53 3.99 11.92
CA ASN A 229 -17.75 4.77 10.71
C ASN A 229 -16.57 5.72 10.48
N TYR A 230 -15.98 5.69 9.28
CA TYR A 230 -14.84 6.51 8.90
C TYR A 230 -15.23 7.78 8.10
N GLY A 231 -16.52 8.01 7.88
CA GLY A 231 -17.06 9.30 7.46
C GLY A 231 -17.66 9.36 6.07
N PHE A 232 -17.20 8.57 5.09
CA PHE A 232 -17.76 8.59 3.75
C PHE A 232 -19.25 8.14 3.75
N PRO A 233 -20.18 8.80 3.05
CA PRO A 233 -19.96 9.77 1.97
C PRO A 233 -20.02 11.25 2.38
N TYR A 234 -19.99 11.57 3.66
CA TYR A 234 -20.25 12.94 4.14
C TYR A 234 -19.04 13.65 4.71
N CYS A 235 -18.11 12.90 5.31
CA CYS A 235 -16.93 13.42 5.98
C CYS A 235 -15.66 12.96 5.27
N PHE A 236 -14.67 13.86 5.18
CA PHE A 236 -13.45 13.67 4.40
C PHE A 236 -12.26 14.27 5.12
N ALA A 237 -11.10 13.65 5.02
CA ALA A 237 -9.89 14.13 5.68
C ALA A 237 -9.36 15.44 5.08
N VAL A 238 -8.97 16.36 5.94
CA VAL A 238 -8.32 17.62 5.55
C VAL A 238 -6.87 17.34 5.18
N TRP A 239 -6.44 17.79 4.00
CA TRP A 239 -5.03 17.87 3.62
C TRP A 239 -4.55 19.33 3.54
N ASN A 240 -5.24 20.19 2.82
CA ASN A 240 -4.94 21.62 2.79
C ASN A 240 -5.92 22.39 3.69
N GLU A 241 -5.42 22.87 4.80
CA GLU A 241 -6.19 23.60 5.82
C GLU A 241 -6.77 24.92 5.28
N LEU A 242 -6.03 25.59 4.38
CA LEU A 242 -6.43 26.91 3.85
C LEU A 242 -7.69 26.84 2.99
N ASP A 243 -7.85 25.79 2.20
CA ASP A 243 -9.01 25.62 1.32
C ASP A 243 -10.27 25.25 2.10
N VAL A 244 -10.12 24.53 3.21
CA VAL A 244 -11.24 24.06 4.02
C VAL A 244 -11.68 25.12 5.04
N GLY A 245 -10.72 25.82 5.66
CA GLY A 245 -10.99 26.85 6.65
C GLY A 245 -11.56 26.31 7.97
N GLY A 246 -12.20 27.19 8.76
CA GLY A 246 -12.88 26.80 10.00
C GLY A 246 -11.94 26.41 11.16
N GLY A 247 -10.62 26.57 11.02
CA GLY A 247 -9.63 26.18 12.03
C GLY A 247 -9.33 24.68 12.05
N LEU A 248 -9.81 23.94 11.05
CA LEU A 248 -9.51 22.53 10.87
C LEU A 248 -8.05 22.33 10.47
N ARG A 249 -7.47 21.22 10.93
CA ARG A 249 -6.08 20.83 10.66
C ARG A 249 -6.01 19.60 9.80
N VAL A 250 -4.85 19.34 9.24
CA VAL A 250 -4.56 18.04 8.60
C VAL A 250 -4.94 16.90 9.55
N GLY A 251 -5.68 15.92 9.04
CA GLY A 251 -6.19 14.78 9.81
C GLY A 251 -7.54 14.99 10.49
N ASP A 252 -8.02 16.25 10.63
CA ASP A 252 -9.41 16.50 10.98
C ASP A 252 -10.31 16.14 9.79
N GLN A 253 -11.60 15.96 10.05
CA GLN A 253 -12.56 15.69 9.00
C GLN A 253 -13.46 16.90 8.71
N PHE A 254 -13.77 17.12 7.45
CA PHE A 254 -14.69 18.19 7.01
C PHE A 254 -15.88 17.64 6.24
N SER A 255 -16.98 18.37 6.26
CA SER A 255 -18.14 18.08 5.41
C SER A 255 -18.16 19.00 4.17
N MET A 256 -18.59 18.48 3.03
CA MET A 256 -18.85 19.29 1.82
C MET A 256 -19.94 20.33 2.05
N VAL A 257 -20.91 20.00 2.89
CA VAL A 257 -22.04 20.86 3.24
C VAL A 257 -22.02 21.20 4.71
N GLN A 258 -22.52 22.40 5.05
CA GLN A 258 -22.60 22.85 6.42
C GLN A 258 -24.08 23.06 6.77
N ASN A 259 -24.73 22.02 7.28
CA ASN A 259 -26.12 22.06 7.73
C ASN A 259 -26.29 21.42 9.11
N LYS A 260 -27.52 21.26 9.58
CA LYS A 260 -27.77 20.75 10.94
C LYS A 260 -27.42 19.27 11.11
N SER A 261 -27.50 18.48 10.04
CA SER A 261 -27.30 17.03 10.07
C SER A 261 -25.91 16.60 9.57
N SER A 262 -25.24 17.47 8.79
CA SER A 262 -23.89 17.20 8.29
C SER A 262 -23.08 18.51 8.32
N ASN A 263 -22.06 18.55 9.15
CA ASN A 263 -21.15 19.69 9.32
C ASN A 263 -19.82 19.22 9.94
N ASP A 264 -18.85 20.09 10.00
CA ASP A 264 -17.50 19.75 10.51
C ASP A 264 -17.51 19.28 11.97
N THR A 265 -18.35 19.87 12.81
CA THR A 265 -18.49 19.43 14.22
C THR A 265 -18.99 18.00 14.30
N TRP A 266 -19.94 17.63 13.46
CA TRP A 266 -20.45 16.27 13.38
C TRP A 266 -19.39 15.31 12.82
N CYS A 267 -18.64 15.72 11.78
CA CYS A 267 -17.57 14.92 11.21
C CYS A 267 -16.43 14.65 12.21
N ASN A 268 -16.12 15.58 13.10
CA ASN A 268 -15.09 15.43 14.11
C ASN A 268 -15.63 14.93 15.48
N ASN A 269 -16.87 14.46 15.53
CA ASN A 269 -17.41 13.84 16.72
C ASN A 269 -16.88 12.40 16.85
N VAL A 270 -15.96 12.18 17.76
CA VAL A 270 -15.29 10.89 18.00
C VAL A 270 -16.24 9.76 18.44
N GLU A 271 -17.44 10.08 18.91
CA GLU A 271 -18.49 9.09 19.23
C GLU A 271 -19.21 8.60 17.96
N VAL A 272 -19.03 9.27 16.84
CA VAL A 272 -19.74 9.00 15.57
C VAL A 272 -18.76 8.54 14.49
N HIS A 273 -17.61 9.19 14.39
CA HIS A 273 -16.62 8.94 13.35
C HIS A 273 -15.22 8.70 13.90
N VAL A 274 -14.47 7.86 13.20
CA VAL A 274 -13.05 7.65 13.47
C VAL A 274 -12.25 8.43 12.44
N ALA A 275 -11.41 9.34 12.94
CA ALA A 275 -10.49 10.08 12.09
C ALA A 275 -9.31 9.19 11.64
N PRO A 276 -8.69 9.50 10.48
CA PRO A 276 -7.53 8.75 10.00
C PRO A 276 -6.34 8.86 10.98
N LYS A 277 -5.51 7.80 11.03
CA LYS A 277 -4.24 7.84 11.79
C LYS A 277 -3.22 8.74 11.12
N LEU A 278 -3.19 8.78 9.80
CA LEU A 278 -2.40 9.70 8.99
C LEU A 278 -3.21 10.12 7.76
N THR A 279 -2.92 11.32 7.28
CA THR A 279 -3.48 11.84 6.03
C THR A 279 -2.34 12.08 5.05
N PHE A 280 -2.56 11.73 3.79
CA PHE A 280 -1.60 11.91 2.71
C PHE A 280 -2.09 12.96 1.72
N ALA A 281 -1.18 13.43 0.86
CA ALA A 281 -1.53 14.39 -0.17
C ALA A 281 -2.72 13.92 -1.01
N ALA A 282 -3.65 14.83 -1.28
CA ALA A 282 -4.77 14.59 -2.17
C ALA A 282 -4.29 14.01 -3.50
N HIS A 283 -5.04 13.05 -4.06
CA HIS A 283 -4.76 12.43 -5.36
C HIS A 283 -3.47 11.60 -5.44
N SER A 284 -2.81 11.32 -4.32
CA SER A 284 -1.64 10.43 -4.32
C SER A 284 -2.00 8.95 -4.55
N ALA A 285 -3.26 8.58 -4.36
CA ALA A 285 -3.85 7.28 -4.67
C ALA A 285 -3.06 6.11 -4.06
N PRO A 286 -3.06 5.91 -2.74
CA PRO A 286 -2.43 4.75 -2.12
C PRO A 286 -3.19 3.47 -2.46
N LEU A 287 -2.49 2.42 -2.96
CA LEU A 287 -3.12 1.18 -3.45
C LEU A 287 -2.71 -0.07 -2.68
N ASP A 288 -1.56 -0.06 -2.03
CA ASP A 288 -1.10 -1.23 -1.26
C ASP A 288 -0.30 -0.79 -0.04
N MET A 289 -0.29 -1.65 0.98
CA MET A 289 0.46 -1.45 2.21
C MET A 289 1.03 -2.79 2.70
N ILE A 290 2.29 -2.79 3.11
CA ILE A 290 2.94 -3.98 3.67
C ILE A 290 3.88 -3.59 4.81
N PHE A 291 3.81 -4.33 5.92
CA PHE A 291 4.71 -4.14 7.06
C PHE A 291 6.00 -4.95 6.95
N LEU A 292 7.09 -4.39 7.45
CA LEU A 292 8.25 -5.19 7.82
C LEU A 292 7.90 -6.08 9.02
N ALA A 293 8.45 -7.30 9.04
CA ALA A 293 8.16 -8.30 10.08
C ALA A 293 8.47 -7.85 11.51
N ASN A 294 9.37 -6.87 11.69
CA ASN A 294 9.74 -6.32 12.98
C ASN A 294 8.79 -5.20 13.48
N GLY A 295 7.77 -4.84 12.71
CA GLY A 295 6.78 -3.84 13.07
C GLY A 295 7.28 -2.39 13.18
N THR A 296 8.52 -2.10 12.72
CA THR A 296 9.08 -0.75 12.81
C THR A 296 8.72 0.15 11.65
N GLU A 297 8.30 -0.43 10.54
CA GLU A 297 8.08 0.29 9.29
C GLU A 297 7.04 -0.41 8.43
N ALA A 298 6.28 0.37 7.69
CA ALA A 298 5.41 -0.12 6.62
C ALA A 298 5.71 0.64 5.33
N PHE A 299 5.56 -0.05 4.19
CA PHE A 299 5.66 0.53 2.86
C PHE A 299 4.28 0.76 2.29
N ILE A 300 4.12 1.85 1.55
CA ILE A 300 2.90 2.19 0.82
C ILE A 300 3.24 2.48 -0.63
N SER A 301 2.46 1.90 -1.55
CA SER A 301 2.50 2.26 -2.96
C SER A 301 1.53 3.39 -3.25
N PHE A 302 2.04 4.52 -3.73
CA PHE A 302 1.24 5.65 -4.20
C PHE A 302 1.19 5.63 -5.73
N HIS A 303 0.06 5.20 -6.27
CA HIS A 303 -0.15 5.03 -7.71
C HIS A 303 -0.21 6.34 -8.48
N GLY A 304 -0.68 7.39 -7.82
CA GLY A 304 -0.76 8.74 -8.36
C GLY A 304 -1.92 8.99 -9.32
N SER A 305 -2.15 10.24 -9.58
CA SER A 305 -3.24 10.77 -10.39
C SER A 305 -2.79 11.99 -11.19
N LEU A 306 -3.55 12.34 -12.25
CA LEU A 306 -3.38 13.55 -13.06
C LEU A 306 -4.19 14.75 -12.55
N GLU A 307 -4.88 14.62 -11.44
CA GLU A 307 -5.80 15.65 -10.94
C GLU A 307 -5.07 16.89 -10.39
N THR A 308 -3.76 16.83 -10.25
CA THR A 308 -2.91 17.96 -9.86
C THR A 308 -1.84 18.25 -10.91
N THR A 309 -1.32 19.49 -10.91
CA THR A 309 -0.19 19.91 -11.74
C THR A 309 0.88 20.55 -10.85
N PRO A 310 2.09 19.94 -10.71
CA PRO A 310 2.50 18.65 -11.30
C PRO A 310 1.73 17.46 -10.70
N PRO A 311 1.67 16.32 -11.41
CA PRO A 311 1.06 15.10 -10.89
C PRO A 311 1.72 14.62 -9.59
N VAL A 312 0.92 14.12 -8.64
CA VAL A 312 1.37 13.63 -7.33
C VAL A 312 1.24 12.12 -7.22
N GLY A 313 1.91 11.52 -6.22
CA GLY A 313 1.99 10.07 -6.05
C GLY A 313 3.14 9.48 -6.85
N TYR A 314 2.93 8.37 -7.55
CA TYR A 314 3.89 7.67 -8.41
C TYR A 314 5.20 7.30 -7.70
N ARG A 315 5.08 6.73 -6.48
CA ARG A 315 6.21 6.42 -5.62
C ARG A 315 5.88 5.29 -4.63
N ILE A 316 6.92 4.68 -4.10
CA ILE A 316 6.84 3.90 -2.85
C ILE A 316 7.43 4.75 -1.75
N SER A 317 6.73 4.84 -0.64
CA SER A 317 7.21 5.53 0.56
C SER A 317 7.10 4.61 1.76
N SER A 318 7.92 4.87 2.78
CA SER A 318 7.82 4.23 4.08
C SER A 318 7.17 5.13 5.12
N ILE A 319 6.54 4.49 6.09
CA ILE A 319 6.01 5.09 7.32
C ILE A 319 6.65 4.38 8.50
N THR A 320 7.13 5.16 9.47
CA THR A 320 7.69 4.61 10.71
C THR A 320 6.59 4.28 11.71
N PHE A 321 6.67 3.08 12.27
CA PHE A 321 5.78 2.60 13.33
C PHE A 321 6.55 2.37 14.63
N ASN A 322 5.87 2.54 15.73
CA ASN A 322 6.41 2.23 17.05
C ASN A 322 6.17 0.74 17.35
N PRO A 323 7.23 -0.09 17.43
CA PRO A 323 7.10 -1.53 17.62
C PRO A 323 6.61 -1.93 19.03
N THR A 324 6.42 -0.97 19.94
CA THR A 324 5.84 -1.24 21.27
C THR A 324 4.35 -0.94 21.34
N THR A 325 3.79 -0.23 20.36
CA THR A 325 2.36 0.13 20.32
C THR A 325 1.67 -0.32 19.04
N GLY A 326 2.41 -0.63 17.97
CA GLY A 326 1.85 -0.93 16.65
C GLY A 326 1.21 0.27 15.95
N LEU A 327 1.49 1.52 16.40
CA LEU A 327 0.93 2.74 15.85
C LEU A 327 1.98 3.56 15.08
N PRO A 328 1.57 4.38 14.09
CA PRO A 328 2.47 5.32 13.44
C PRO A 328 3.18 6.25 14.46
N THR A 329 4.45 6.57 14.23
CA THR A 329 5.20 7.49 15.09
C THR A 329 4.88 8.95 14.82
N SER A 330 4.46 9.28 13.60
CA SER A 330 4.02 10.62 13.22
C SER A 330 2.63 10.92 13.77
N PRO A 331 2.36 12.16 14.24
CA PRO A 331 1.02 12.55 14.62
C PRO A 331 0.09 12.65 13.39
N SER A 332 -1.22 12.54 13.60
CA SER A 332 -2.24 12.61 12.53
C SER A 332 -2.19 13.92 11.74
N THR A 333 -1.71 15.00 12.36
CA THR A 333 -1.56 16.34 11.75
C THR A 333 -0.28 16.49 10.90
N SER A 334 0.52 15.43 10.75
CA SER A 334 1.79 15.48 10.01
C SER A 334 1.57 15.51 8.49
N THR A 335 2.19 16.45 7.80
CA THR A 335 2.29 16.50 6.33
C THR A 335 3.57 15.84 5.80
N ILE A 336 4.44 15.35 6.69
CA ILE A 336 5.74 14.73 6.37
C ILE A 336 5.86 13.34 7.01
N SER A 337 4.75 12.62 7.12
CA SER A 337 4.69 11.29 7.75
C SER A 337 5.32 10.18 6.89
N THR A 338 5.61 10.44 5.62
CA THR A 338 6.18 9.48 4.67
C THR A 338 7.60 9.85 4.27
N SER A 339 8.43 8.83 4.00
CA SER A 339 9.77 8.98 3.42
C SER A 339 9.82 8.20 2.11
N ASP A 340 10.09 8.88 0.99
CA ASP A 340 10.14 8.25 -0.32
C ASP A 340 11.33 7.29 -0.42
N ILE A 341 11.10 6.12 -1.01
CA ILE A 341 12.11 5.08 -1.24
C ILE A 341 12.50 5.04 -2.70
N ILE A 342 11.51 4.96 -3.57
CA ILE A 342 11.64 5.00 -5.02
C ILE A 342 10.52 5.88 -5.58
N SER A 343 10.88 6.84 -6.42
CA SER A 343 9.95 7.80 -7.01
C SER A 343 10.39 8.17 -8.43
N ASN A 344 9.51 8.77 -9.22
CA ASN A 344 9.91 9.29 -10.51
C ASN A 344 10.77 10.55 -10.36
N SER A 345 11.85 10.63 -11.11
CA SER A 345 12.71 11.82 -11.15
C SER A 345 11.99 13.04 -11.75
N ASN A 346 10.98 12.79 -12.58
CA ASN A 346 10.11 13.80 -13.16
C ASN A 346 8.70 13.23 -13.37
N SER A 347 7.75 13.66 -12.54
CA SER A 347 6.35 13.23 -12.59
C SER A 347 5.57 13.77 -13.81
N SER A 348 6.13 14.72 -14.57
CA SER A 348 5.47 15.24 -15.78
C SER A 348 5.30 14.19 -16.90
N PHE A 349 6.06 13.09 -16.86
CA PHE A 349 5.90 11.96 -17.77
C PHE A 349 4.78 10.99 -17.37
N CYS A 350 4.25 11.13 -16.18
CA CYS A 350 3.18 10.31 -15.67
C CYS A 350 1.80 10.72 -16.24
N PRO A 351 0.85 9.79 -16.35
CA PRO A 351 0.88 8.40 -15.86
C PRO A 351 1.40 7.36 -16.86
N GLY A 352 1.58 7.72 -18.12
CA GLY A 352 1.75 6.75 -19.21
C GLY A 352 3.18 6.26 -19.40
N ASN A 353 4.17 7.08 -19.07
CA ASN A 353 5.59 6.82 -19.32
C ASN A 353 6.43 7.08 -18.06
N CYS A 354 6.07 6.41 -16.99
CA CYS A 354 6.73 6.53 -15.69
C CYS A 354 6.49 5.30 -14.84
N PHE A 355 7.31 5.11 -13.81
CA PHE A 355 7.07 4.14 -12.75
C PHE A 355 5.74 4.45 -12.03
N ARG A 356 4.82 3.50 -12.05
CA ARG A 356 3.47 3.65 -11.48
C ARG A 356 3.12 2.46 -10.60
N PRO A 357 3.56 2.47 -9.33
CA PRO A 357 3.50 1.29 -8.45
C PRO A 357 2.06 0.94 -8.05
N VAL A 358 1.82 -0.37 -7.89
CA VAL A 358 0.55 -0.93 -7.46
C VAL A 358 0.75 -1.92 -6.33
N GLY A 359 0.96 -3.21 -6.64
CA GLY A 359 1.10 -4.27 -5.66
C GLY A 359 2.53 -4.41 -5.15
N MET A 360 2.67 -4.82 -3.91
CA MET A 360 3.94 -5.03 -3.24
C MET A 360 3.98 -6.42 -2.59
N ALA A 361 5.17 -7.01 -2.53
CA ALA A 361 5.42 -8.24 -1.79
C ALA A 361 6.82 -8.24 -1.19
N LEU A 362 6.97 -8.74 0.03
CA LEU A 362 8.27 -9.00 0.64
C LEU A 362 8.60 -10.48 0.48
N ASP A 363 9.82 -10.77 0.08
CA ASP A 363 10.32 -12.14 0.06
C ASP A 363 10.93 -12.56 1.42
N GLY A 364 11.41 -13.80 1.50
CA GLY A 364 12.02 -14.35 2.70
C GLY A 364 13.36 -13.69 3.11
N LEU A 365 13.96 -12.89 2.22
CA LEU A 365 15.18 -12.11 2.47
C LEU A 365 14.88 -10.64 2.83
N GLY A 366 13.59 -10.24 2.86
CA GLY A 366 13.18 -8.88 3.15
C GLY A 366 13.34 -7.92 1.98
N ARG A 367 13.52 -8.42 0.75
CA ARG A 367 13.52 -7.59 -0.47
C ARG A 367 12.08 -7.23 -0.83
N LEU A 368 11.86 -5.98 -1.21
CA LEU A 368 10.55 -5.49 -1.63
C LEU A 368 10.40 -5.63 -3.14
N PHE A 369 9.40 -6.39 -3.58
CA PHE A 369 9.01 -6.50 -4.98
C PHE A 369 7.82 -5.58 -5.23
N VAL A 370 7.83 -4.90 -6.38
CA VAL A 370 6.83 -3.89 -6.72
C VAL A 370 6.38 -4.07 -8.16
N SER A 371 5.08 -4.12 -8.40
CA SER A 371 4.51 -4.06 -9.75
C SER A 371 4.28 -2.62 -10.20
N SER A 372 4.52 -2.33 -11.48
CA SER A 372 4.19 -1.06 -12.14
C SER A 372 3.25 -1.35 -13.31
N ASP A 373 1.97 -0.95 -13.19
CA ASP A 373 0.93 -1.35 -14.14
C ASP A 373 0.98 -0.60 -15.46
N ALA A 374 1.35 0.69 -15.44
CA ALA A 374 1.42 1.51 -16.65
C ALA A 374 2.55 1.07 -17.59
N THR A 375 3.64 0.54 -17.06
CA THR A 375 4.85 0.15 -17.80
C THR A 375 4.99 -1.37 -17.97
N GLY A 376 4.15 -2.16 -17.28
CA GLY A 376 4.17 -3.62 -17.37
C GLY A 376 5.41 -4.25 -16.74
N GLU A 377 5.83 -3.75 -15.58
CA GLU A 377 7.13 -4.05 -14.99
C GLU A 377 7.02 -4.64 -13.58
N ILE A 378 8.06 -5.38 -13.18
CA ILE A 378 8.34 -5.73 -11.78
C ILE A 378 9.74 -5.23 -11.43
N TRP A 379 9.80 -4.54 -10.30
CA TRP A 379 11.02 -4.04 -9.68
C TRP A 379 11.32 -4.79 -8.39
N VAL A 380 12.59 -5.04 -8.10
CA VAL A 380 13.06 -5.44 -6.77
C VAL A 380 13.79 -4.26 -6.14
N VAL A 381 13.47 -3.96 -4.90
CA VAL A 381 14.01 -2.82 -4.13
C VAL A 381 14.59 -3.36 -2.82
N VAL A 382 15.81 -2.98 -2.50
CA VAL A 382 16.52 -3.45 -1.30
C VAL A 382 17.14 -2.28 -0.55
N ARG A 383 17.22 -2.40 0.77
CA ARG A 383 18.00 -1.49 1.60
C ARG A 383 19.47 -1.92 1.59
N MET A 384 20.36 -1.01 1.20
CA MET A 384 21.80 -1.30 1.18
C MET A 384 22.33 -1.48 2.61
N GLY A 385 23.10 -2.53 2.84
CA GLY A 385 23.66 -2.84 4.17
C GLY A 385 22.79 -3.70 5.07
N SER A 386 21.63 -4.16 4.61
CA SER A 386 20.74 -5.08 5.34
C SER A 386 20.91 -6.55 4.94
N VAL A 387 21.88 -6.87 4.10
CA VAL A 387 22.18 -8.27 3.76
C VAL A 387 23.01 -8.85 4.91
N GLY A 388 22.33 -9.53 5.82
CA GLY A 388 22.90 -10.32 6.92
C GLY A 388 22.46 -11.76 6.78
#